data_b23f59d71e124db52c317f51e8b5f814
#
_entry.id   b23f59d71e124db52c317f51e8b5f814
#
_cell.length_a   1.000
_cell.length_b   1.000
_cell.length_c   1.000
_cell.angle_alpha   90.00
_cell.angle_beta   90.00
_cell.angle_gamma   90.00
#
_symmetry.space_group_name_H-M   'P 1'
#
loop_
_entity.id
_entity.type
_entity.pdbx_description
1 polymer ?
#
loop_
_entity_poly.entity_id
_entity_poly.type
_entity_poly.pdbx_seq_one_letter_code
_entity_poly.pdbx_strand_id
1 'polypeptide(L)'
;MLPILYLRGVSAGDFQEALGVLLGKDAPNLSPSVIARLKESWAEDYARWQRRDLSARRYVYVWADGVYLQARMEPVADCMLVMIGATPEGRKELLGFQVGIRESAQSWHELLIDLKARGFQVAPELAVADGALGFWKALDEVFPGTRYQRCWFHKTGNVLNKVAKSLQPAVKQDLREIWMASRRRSGPSMSSRRSTAPSTPGPSSA
;
A
#
# COMPACT_ATOMS: atom_id res chain seq x y z
N MET A 1 8.44 -5.43 19.18
CA MET A 1 7.43 -5.17 20.24
C MET A 1 7.51 -3.76 20.81
N LEU A 2 8.66 -3.26 21.24
CA LEU A 2 8.82 -1.92 21.86
C LEU A 2 8.25 -0.75 21.04
N PRO A 3 8.51 -0.64 19.68
CA PRO A 3 7.91 0.43 18.89
C PRO A 3 6.39 0.44 18.91
N ILE A 4 5.78 -0.75 18.96
CA ILE A 4 4.31 -0.89 18.99
C ILE A 4 3.76 -0.37 20.33
N LEU A 5 4.39 -0.68 21.44
CA LEU A 5 3.98 -0.18 22.75
C LEU A 5 4.06 1.35 22.81
N TYR A 6 5.16 1.92 22.28
CA TYR A 6 5.32 3.37 22.18
C TYR A 6 4.22 4.01 21.33
N LEU A 7 3.94 3.47 20.15
CA LEU A 7 2.87 3.93 19.26
C LEU A 7 1.47 3.78 19.86
N ARG A 8 1.28 2.83 20.80
CA ARG A 8 0.04 2.65 21.56
C ARG A 8 -0.06 3.61 22.75
N GLY A 9 0.90 4.51 22.90
CA GLY A 9 0.87 5.59 23.90
C GLY A 9 1.41 5.19 25.27
N VAL A 10 2.22 4.14 25.37
CA VAL A 10 2.98 3.86 26.59
C VAL A 10 4.06 4.93 26.72
N SER A 11 4.02 5.73 27.79
CA SER A 11 5.02 6.78 28.01
C SER A 11 6.41 6.18 28.29
N ALA A 12 7.46 6.97 28.03
CA ALA A 12 8.83 6.50 28.29
C ALA A 12 9.08 6.08 29.76
N GLY A 13 8.32 6.64 30.71
CA GLY A 13 8.37 6.27 32.13
C GLY A 13 7.65 4.96 32.45
N ASP A 14 6.60 4.62 31.69
CA ASP A 14 5.70 3.49 31.98
C ASP A 14 6.15 2.19 31.31
N PHE A 15 7.18 2.23 30.45
CA PHE A 15 7.65 1.03 29.74
C PHE A 15 8.05 -0.11 30.64
N GLN A 16 8.70 0.20 31.76
CA GLN A 16 9.15 -0.82 32.71
C GLN A 16 7.97 -1.55 33.36
N GLU A 17 6.94 -0.80 33.77
CA GLU A 17 5.73 -1.37 34.32
C GLU A 17 4.95 -2.21 33.28
N ALA A 18 4.74 -1.64 32.09
CA ALA A 18 4.06 -2.33 31.00
C ALA A 18 4.76 -3.64 30.61
N LEU A 19 6.09 -3.65 30.59
CA LEU A 19 6.85 -4.88 30.27
C LEU A 19 6.83 -5.85 31.46
N GLY A 20 6.85 -5.37 32.70
CA GLY A 20 6.70 -6.21 33.89
C GLY A 20 5.38 -6.98 33.90
N VAL A 21 4.28 -6.33 33.45
CA VAL A 21 2.97 -6.97 33.28
C VAL A 21 2.96 -8.02 32.15
N LEU A 22 3.65 -7.73 31.05
CA LEU A 22 3.64 -8.58 29.83
C LEU A 22 4.62 -9.76 29.91
N LEU A 23 5.79 -9.56 30.50
CA LEU A 23 6.91 -10.52 30.48
C LEU A 23 7.27 -11.06 31.89
N GLY A 24 6.61 -10.56 32.91
CA GLY A 24 6.90 -10.96 34.30
C GLY A 24 8.18 -10.34 34.87
N LYS A 25 8.70 -10.98 35.96
CA LYS A 25 9.86 -10.46 36.71
C LYS A 25 11.17 -10.42 35.93
N ASP A 26 11.24 -11.17 34.82
CA ASP A 26 12.42 -11.23 33.95
C ASP A 26 12.38 -10.15 32.84
N ALA A 27 11.45 -9.20 32.90
CA ALA A 27 11.38 -8.10 31.96
C ALA A 27 12.70 -7.30 31.92
N PRO A 28 13.24 -7.00 30.71
CA PRO A 28 14.45 -6.19 30.60
C PRO A 28 14.24 -4.83 31.29
N ASN A 29 15.26 -4.37 32.02
CA ASN A 29 15.21 -3.04 32.63
C ASN A 29 15.33 -1.95 31.56
N LEU A 30 14.20 -1.35 31.19
CA LEU A 30 14.10 -0.28 30.20
C LEU A 30 13.85 1.06 30.90
N SER A 31 14.93 1.66 31.41
CA SER A 31 14.86 3.00 31.96
C SER A 31 14.42 4.04 30.90
N PRO A 32 13.88 5.21 31.32
CA PRO A 32 13.53 6.29 30.40
C PRO A 32 14.68 6.71 29.45
N SER A 33 15.93 6.67 29.95
CA SER A 33 17.12 6.97 29.13
C SER A 33 17.38 5.92 28.03
N VAL A 34 17.11 4.64 28.30
CA VAL A 34 17.19 3.58 27.27
C VAL A 34 16.11 3.80 26.22
N ILE A 35 14.89 4.14 26.61
CA ILE A 35 13.81 4.45 25.68
C ILE A 35 14.15 5.68 24.81
N ALA A 36 14.71 6.73 25.40
CA ALA A 36 15.16 7.91 24.67
C ALA A 36 16.19 7.54 23.59
N ARG A 37 17.22 6.76 23.94
CA ARG A 37 18.23 6.28 22.99
C ARG A 37 17.65 5.39 21.89
N LEU A 38 16.66 4.53 22.20
CA LEU A 38 15.97 3.75 21.19
C LEU A 38 15.18 4.63 20.23
N LYS A 39 14.52 5.68 20.71
CA LYS A 39 13.82 6.65 19.85
C LYS A 39 14.79 7.35 18.89
N GLU A 40 15.95 7.77 19.36
CA GLU A 40 16.99 8.37 18.53
C GLU A 40 17.45 7.39 17.43
N SER A 41 17.74 6.13 17.81
CA SER A 41 18.09 5.09 16.83
C SER A 41 17.00 4.85 15.80
N TRP A 42 15.73 4.82 16.20
CA TRP A 42 14.61 4.68 15.25
C TRP A 42 14.46 5.89 14.33
N ALA A 43 14.71 7.09 14.84
CA ALA A 43 14.70 8.30 14.02
C ALA A 43 15.82 8.28 12.97
N GLU A 44 17.01 7.81 13.34
CA GLU A 44 18.13 7.63 12.41
C GLU A 44 17.83 6.55 11.35
N ASP A 45 17.29 5.40 11.76
CA ASP A 45 16.86 4.33 10.85
C ASP A 45 15.81 4.83 9.86
N TYR A 46 14.85 5.61 10.34
CA TYR A 46 13.84 6.24 9.51
C TYR A 46 14.45 7.24 8.50
N ALA A 47 15.33 8.12 8.97
CA ALA A 47 15.99 9.10 8.11
C ALA A 47 16.85 8.42 7.03
N ARG A 48 17.51 7.31 7.35
CA ARG A 48 18.28 6.48 6.41
C ARG A 48 17.35 5.80 5.41
N TRP A 49 16.23 5.25 5.87
CA TRP A 49 15.22 4.63 5.02
C TRP A 49 14.58 5.65 4.06
N GLN A 50 14.27 6.87 4.51
CA GLN A 50 13.73 7.93 3.67
C GLN A 50 14.66 8.33 2.53
N ARG A 51 15.97 8.28 2.74
CA ARG A 51 16.98 8.66 1.75
C ARG A 51 17.47 7.49 0.89
N ARG A 52 16.89 6.29 1.05
CA ARG A 52 17.34 5.13 0.29
C ARG A 52 17.15 5.32 -1.20
N ASP A 53 18.09 4.82 -1.99
CA ASP A 53 18.03 4.79 -3.44
C ASP A 53 16.94 3.82 -3.92
N LEU A 54 16.12 4.25 -4.86
CA LEU A 54 15.06 3.47 -5.50
C LEU A 54 15.41 3.10 -6.94
N SER A 55 16.55 3.56 -7.48
CA SER A 55 16.94 3.36 -8.88
C SER A 55 17.22 1.91 -9.23
N ALA A 56 17.64 1.10 -8.26
CA ALA A 56 18.00 -0.31 -8.46
C ALA A 56 16.80 -1.21 -8.79
N ARG A 57 15.58 -0.71 -8.73
CA ARG A 57 14.35 -1.51 -8.93
C ARG A 57 13.36 -0.79 -9.82
N ARG A 58 12.68 -1.58 -10.66
CA ARG A 58 11.52 -1.14 -11.42
C ARG A 58 10.25 -1.47 -10.63
N TYR A 59 9.36 -0.49 -10.50
CA TYR A 59 8.03 -0.70 -9.91
C TYR A 59 6.99 -0.53 -11.01
N VAL A 60 6.27 -1.60 -11.33
CA VAL A 60 5.27 -1.61 -12.41
C VAL A 60 3.89 -1.20 -11.93
N TYR A 61 3.57 -1.47 -10.65
CA TYR A 61 2.31 -1.06 -10.02
C TYR A 61 2.59 -0.23 -8.78
N VAL A 62 1.72 0.74 -8.53
CA VAL A 62 1.74 1.54 -7.31
C VAL A 62 0.35 1.61 -6.69
N TRP A 63 0.31 1.63 -5.37
CA TRP A 63 -0.88 1.93 -4.56
C TRP A 63 -0.60 3.19 -3.77
N ALA A 64 -1.57 4.10 -3.78
CA ALA A 64 -1.53 5.34 -3.01
C ALA A 64 -2.79 5.43 -2.14
N ASP A 65 -2.60 5.83 -0.88
CA ASP A 65 -3.68 5.96 0.09
C ASP A 65 -3.35 7.04 1.12
N GLY A 66 -4.37 7.78 1.55
CA GLY A 66 -4.30 8.71 2.67
C GLY A 66 -4.80 8.03 3.95
N VAL A 67 -3.92 7.79 4.91
CA VAL A 67 -4.24 7.17 6.18
C VAL A 67 -4.33 8.23 7.26
N TYR A 68 -5.47 8.34 7.92
CA TYR A 68 -5.67 9.28 9.02
C TYR A 68 -5.31 8.63 10.35
N LEU A 69 -4.20 9.09 10.94
CA LEU A 69 -3.70 8.60 12.21
C LEU A 69 -3.98 9.63 13.30
N GLN A 70 -4.72 9.23 14.32
CA GLN A 70 -4.92 10.05 15.50
C GLN A 70 -3.96 9.62 16.60
N ALA A 71 -3.00 10.47 16.91
CA ALA A 71 -2.19 10.29 18.11
C ALA A 71 -3.05 10.53 19.35
N ARG A 72 -2.77 9.78 20.43
CA ARG A 72 -3.61 9.77 21.65
C ARG A 72 -3.81 11.16 22.28
N MET A 73 -2.86 12.06 22.09
CA MET A 73 -2.85 13.40 22.68
C MET A 73 -3.24 14.52 21.71
N GLU A 74 -3.48 14.17 20.43
CA GLU A 74 -3.78 15.16 19.40
C GLU A 74 -5.29 15.28 19.19
N PRO A 75 -5.83 16.52 19.10
CA PRO A 75 -7.25 16.75 18.89
C PRO A 75 -7.73 16.40 17.47
N VAL A 76 -6.81 16.37 16.51
CA VAL A 76 -7.10 16.14 15.09
C VAL A 76 -6.21 15.01 14.58
N ALA A 77 -6.76 14.15 13.73
CA ALA A 77 -5.99 13.11 13.07
C ALA A 77 -5.10 13.70 11.96
N ASP A 78 -3.82 13.41 11.99
CA ASP A 78 -2.91 13.73 10.89
C ASP A 78 -3.15 12.81 9.70
N CYS A 79 -3.07 13.36 8.49
CA CYS A 79 -3.11 12.60 7.28
C CYS A 79 -1.70 12.11 6.93
N MET A 80 -1.52 10.81 6.84
CA MET A 80 -0.30 10.21 6.34
C MET A 80 -0.54 9.69 4.91
N LEU A 81 0.07 10.33 3.92
CA LEU A 81 0.10 9.85 2.55
C LEU A 81 1.07 8.68 2.45
N VAL A 82 0.62 7.58 1.89
CA VAL A 82 1.42 6.34 1.79
C VAL A 82 1.47 5.88 0.35
N MET A 83 2.66 5.50 -0.13
CA MET A 83 2.84 4.92 -1.45
C MET A 83 3.57 3.59 -1.38
N ILE A 84 2.95 2.55 -1.91
CA ILE A 84 3.49 1.19 -2.02
C ILE A 84 3.72 0.88 -3.50
N GLY A 85 4.88 0.32 -3.86
CA GLY A 85 5.17 -0.16 -5.20
C GLY A 85 5.26 -1.67 -5.27
N ALA A 86 5.01 -2.24 -6.44
CA ALA A 86 5.30 -3.64 -6.73
C ALA A 86 6.23 -3.78 -7.92
N THR A 87 7.24 -4.66 -7.78
CA THR A 87 8.15 -5.02 -8.87
C THR A 87 7.47 -5.96 -9.87
N PRO A 88 8.05 -6.20 -11.06
CA PRO A 88 7.53 -7.17 -12.03
C PRO A 88 7.34 -8.57 -11.44
N GLU A 89 8.15 -8.96 -10.48
CA GLU A 89 8.08 -10.25 -9.78
C GLU A 89 6.97 -10.29 -8.72
N GLY A 90 6.25 -9.18 -8.53
CA GLY A 90 5.15 -9.07 -7.56
C GLY A 90 5.59 -8.75 -6.12
N ARG A 91 6.86 -8.40 -5.89
CA ARG A 91 7.36 -7.98 -4.59
C ARG A 91 6.87 -6.59 -4.25
N LYS A 92 6.19 -6.45 -3.13
CA LYS A 92 5.66 -5.18 -2.64
C LYS A 92 6.63 -4.51 -1.68
N GLU A 93 6.80 -3.21 -1.84
CA GLU A 93 7.67 -2.38 -0.99
C GLU A 93 7.01 -1.05 -0.68
N LEU A 94 7.19 -0.57 0.53
CA LEU A 94 6.82 0.78 0.90
C LEU A 94 7.82 1.74 0.23
N LEU A 95 7.36 2.56 -0.72
CA LEU A 95 8.20 3.51 -1.45
C LEU A 95 8.48 4.76 -0.64
N GLY A 96 7.44 5.34 -0.08
CA GLY A 96 7.51 6.54 0.73
C GLY A 96 6.22 6.79 1.48
N PHE A 97 6.30 7.67 2.45
CA PHE A 97 5.15 8.27 3.09
C PHE A 97 5.50 9.70 3.55
N GLN A 98 4.48 10.50 3.68
CA GLN A 98 4.58 11.89 4.14
C GLN A 98 3.44 12.17 5.10
N VAL A 99 3.75 12.74 6.25
CA VAL A 99 2.75 13.20 7.21
C VAL A 99 2.42 14.65 6.91
N GLY A 100 1.13 14.99 6.87
CA GLY A 100 0.65 16.32 6.59
C GLY A 100 -0.71 16.59 7.23
N ILE A 101 -1.15 17.83 7.18
CA ILE A 101 -2.40 18.24 7.80
C ILE A 101 -3.61 17.65 7.06
N ARG A 102 -3.48 17.43 5.75
CA ARG A 102 -4.55 16.88 4.90
C ARG A 102 -4.02 16.35 3.58
N GLU A 103 -4.78 15.47 2.97
CA GLU A 103 -4.56 15.03 1.60
C GLU A 103 -4.86 16.16 0.61
N SER A 104 -3.86 16.54 -0.18
CA SER A 104 -3.97 17.58 -1.22
C SER A 104 -3.16 17.22 -2.46
N ALA A 105 -3.44 17.86 -3.59
CA ALA A 105 -2.63 17.68 -4.80
C ALA A 105 -1.17 18.09 -4.57
N GLN A 106 -0.94 19.15 -3.80
CA GLN A 106 0.40 19.62 -3.46
C GLN A 106 1.17 18.59 -2.64
N SER A 107 0.56 18.04 -1.59
CA SER A 107 1.20 17.04 -0.73
C SER A 107 1.56 15.75 -1.51
N TRP A 108 0.68 15.31 -2.41
CA TRP A 108 0.96 14.19 -3.30
C TRP A 108 2.07 14.50 -4.30
N HIS A 109 2.08 15.71 -4.86
CA HIS A 109 3.14 16.15 -5.78
C HIS A 109 4.51 16.14 -5.09
N GLU A 110 4.61 16.68 -3.88
CA GLU A 110 5.84 16.69 -3.08
C GLU A 110 6.36 15.27 -2.82
N LEU A 111 5.47 14.35 -2.41
CA LEU A 111 5.84 12.94 -2.21
C LEU A 111 6.34 12.28 -3.50
N LEU A 112 5.66 12.51 -4.63
CA LEU A 112 6.06 11.94 -5.92
C LEU A 112 7.40 12.50 -6.42
N ILE A 113 7.65 13.79 -6.23
CA ILE A 113 8.93 14.43 -6.57
C ILE A 113 10.06 13.88 -5.70
N ASP A 114 9.84 13.68 -4.38
CA ASP A 114 10.81 13.04 -3.51
C ASP A 114 11.15 11.62 -3.99
N LEU A 115 10.15 10.81 -4.31
CA LEU A 115 10.38 9.48 -4.87
C LEU A 115 11.19 9.52 -6.16
N LYS A 116 10.90 10.48 -7.03
CA LYS A 116 11.62 10.68 -8.30
C LYS A 116 13.07 11.10 -8.06
N ALA A 117 13.32 12.00 -7.13
CA ALA A 117 14.65 12.41 -6.73
C ALA A 117 15.50 11.27 -6.14
N ARG A 118 14.85 10.30 -5.48
CA ARG A 118 15.47 9.08 -4.96
C ARG A 118 15.63 7.96 -5.98
N GLY A 119 15.38 8.21 -7.27
CA GLY A 119 15.65 7.25 -8.34
C GLY A 119 14.41 6.52 -8.88
N PHE A 120 13.19 6.81 -8.42
CA PHE A 120 11.96 6.29 -9.03
C PHE A 120 11.64 7.06 -10.33
N GLN A 121 12.48 6.87 -11.36
CA GLN A 121 12.44 7.64 -12.61
C GLN A 121 11.46 7.08 -13.64
N VAL A 122 11.22 5.78 -13.65
CA VAL A 122 10.35 5.12 -14.62
C VAL A 122 8.91 5.17 -14.13
N ALA A 123 8.02 5.74 -14.95
CA ALA A 123 6.58 5.78 -14.65
C ALA A 123 6.03 4.36 -14.42
N PRO A 124 5.20 4.15 -13.39
CA PRO A 124 4.53 2.87 -13.21
C PRO A 124 3.50 2.63 -14.33
N GLU A 125 3.25 1.37 -14.66
CA GLU A 125 2.25 1.00 -15.67
C GLU A 125 0.81 1.24 -15.19
N LEU A 126 0.59 1.09 -13.86
CA LEU A 126 -0.71 1.25 -13.24
C LEU A 126 -0.59 1.84 -11.84
N ALA A 127 -1.40 2.84 -11.57
CA ALA A 127 -1.60 3.37 -10.22
C ALA A 127 -3.00 3.03 -9.72
N VAL A 128 -3.08 2.58 -8.47
CA VAL A 128 -4.33 2.25 -7.78
C VAL A 128 -4.47 3.18 -6.58
N ALA A 129 -5.53 3.98 -6.54
CA ALA A 129 -5.84 4.85 -5.41
C ALA A 129 -7.36 4.96 -5.21
N ASP A 130 -7.77 5.65 -4.15
CA ASP A 130 -9.16 6.02 -4.01
C ASP A 130 -9.59 7.06 -5.07
N GLY A 131 -10.76 7.68 -4.90
CA GLY A 131 -11.24 8.69 -5.85
C GLY A 131 -10.70 10.10 -5.63
N ALA A 132 -9.71 10.31 -4.76
CA ALA A 132 -9.18 11.62 -4.43
C ALA A 132 -8.52 12.29 -5.66
N LEU A 133 -9.06 13.41 -6.10
CA LEU A 133 -8.60 14.11 -7.30
C LEU A 133 -7.17 14.63 -7.15
N GLY A 134 -6.72 14.90 -5.91
CA GLY A 134 -5.39 15.43 -5.63
C GLY A 134 -4.27 14.48 -6.08
N PHE A 135 -4.38 13.20 -5.78
CA PHE A 135 -3.39 12.21 -6.20
C PHE A 135 -3.29 12.10 -7.71
N TRP A 136 -4.43 12.01 -8.40
CA TRP A 136 -4.45 11.83 -9.86
C TRP A 136 -3.83 13.02 -10.58
N LYS A 137 -4.12 14.24 -10.12
CA LYS A 137 -3.52 15.46 -10.67
C LYS A 137 -2.00 15.45 -10.50
N ALA A 138 -1.51 15.14 -9.32
CA ALA A 138 -0.07 15.07 -9.04
C ALA A 138 0.61 13.95 -9.86
N LEU A 139 -0.06 12.80 -10.02
CA LEU A 139 0.47 11.69 -10.82
C LEU A 139 0.62 12.07 -12.31
N ASP A 140 -0.36 12.76 -12.88
CA ASP A 140 -0.29 13.23 -14.27
C ASP A 140 0.87 14.20 -14.51
N GLU A 141 1.13 15.07 -13.55
CA GLU A 141 2.21 16.04 -13.62
C GLU A 141 3.59 15.39 -13.51
N VAL A 142 3.75 14.39 -12.62
CA VAL A 142 5.06 13.78 -12.31
C VAL A 142 5.36 12.55 -13.18
N PHE A 143 4.34 11.72 -13.44
CA PHE A 143 4.43 10.47 -14.20
C PHE A 143 3.33 10.37 -15.27
N PRO A 144 3.39 11.23 -16.30
CA PRO A 144 2.41 11.20 -17.39
C PRO A 144 2.42 9.84 -18.09
N GLY A 145 1.24 9.37 -18.47
CA GLY A 145 1.08 8.08 -19.14
C GLY A 145 0.85 6.87 -18.22
N THR A 146 0.92 7.03 -16.90
CA THR A 146 0.50 6.01 -15.95
C THR A 146 -1.01 5.78 -16.06
N ARG A 147 -1.43 4.53 -16.21
CA ARG A 147 -2.86 4.18 -16.22
C ARG A 147 -3.44 4.27 -14.80
N TYR A 148 -4.74 4.59 -14.71
CA TYR A 148 -5.44 4.72 -13.44
C TYR A 148 -6.38 3.55 -13.19
N GLN A 149 -6.43 3.14 -11.91
CA GLN A 149 -7.48 2.27 -11.41
C GLN A 149 -7.94 2.76 -10.05
N ARG A 150 -9.24 2.99 -9.91
CA ARG A 150 -9.81 3.25 -8.59
C ARG A 150 -9.75 2.00 -7.73
N CYS A 151 -9.33 2.17 -6.49
CA CYS A 151 -9.28 1.11 -5.50
C CYS A 151 -10.67 0.47 -5.31
N TRP A 152 -10.75 -0.82 -5.56
CA TRP A 152 -12.00 -1.55 -5.42
C TRP A 152 -12.53 -1.57 -3.99
N PHE A 153 -11.64 -1.60 -3.00
CA PHE A 153 -11.99 -1.56 -1.59
C PHE A 153 -12.73 -0.26 -1.25
N HIS A 154 -12.15 0.90 -1.62
CA HIS A 154 -12.80 2.20 -1.40
C HIS A 154 -14.08 2.35 -2.21
N LYS A 155 -14.10 1.86 -3.45
CA LYS A 155 -15.31 1.88 -4.26
C LYS A 155 -16.45 1.06 -3.62
N THR A 156 -16.13 -0.12 -3.11
CA THR A 156 -17.08 -0.96 -2.35
C THR A 156 -17.58 -0.25 -1.11
N GLY A 157 -16.68 0.34 -0.31
CA GLY A 157 -17.04 1.12 0.87
C GLY A 157 -17.98 2.28 0.54
N ASN A 158 -17.68 3.03 -0.52
CA ASN A 158 -18.51 4.14 -0.97
C ASN A 158 -19.91 3.72 -1.40
N VAL A 159 -20.06 2.55 -2.05
CA VAL A 159 -21.37 1.98 -2.38
C VAL A 159 -22.11 1.58 -1.12
N LEU A 160 -21.47 0.83 -0.22
CA LEU A 160 -22.10 0.35 1.02
C LEU A 160 -22.53 1.50 1.92
N ASN A 161 -21.80 2.60 1.97
CA ASN A 161 -22.15 3.79 2.75
C ASN A 161 -23.43 4.50 2.25
N LYS A 162 -23.88 4.19 1.03
CA LYS A 162 -25.13 4.72 0.44
C LYS A 162 -26.31 3.77 0.57
N VAL A 163 -26.10 2.60 1.15
CA VAL A 163 -27.10 1.53 1.28
C VAL A 163 -27.46 1.33 2.75
N ALA A 164 -28.73 1.11 3.03
CA ALA A 164 -29.19 0.80 4.39
C ALA A 164 -28.45 -0.41 4.96
N LYS A 165 -28.11 -0.37 6.25
CA LYS A 165 -27.28 -1.42 6.90
C LYS A 165 -27.84 -2.83 6.72
N SER A 166 -29.17 -2.99 6.71
CA SER A 166 -29.86 -4.27 6.50
C SER A 166 -29.62 -4.88 5.12
N LEU A 167 -29.38 -4.06 4.09
CA LEU A 167 -29.13 -4.50 2.71
C LEU A 167 -27.66 -4.68 2.39
N GLN A 168 -26.76 -4.15 3.21
CA GLN A 168 -25.31 -4.20 2.94
C GLN A 168 -24.74 -5.60 2.73
N PRO A 169 -25.19 -6.66 3.46
CA PRO A 169 -24.69 -8.02 3.23
C PRO A 169 -24.95 -8.52 1.79
N ALA A 170 -26.19 -8.33 1.30
CA ALA A 170 -26.56 -8.73 -0.06
C ALA A 170 -25.77 -7.94 -1.12
N VAL A 171 -25.74 -6.60 -1.00
CA VAL A 171 -24.98 -5.75 -1.92
C VAL A 171 -23.46 -6.07 -1.92
N LYS A 172 -22.91 -6.41 -0.76
CA LYS A 172 -21.50 -6.84 -0.66
C LYS A 172 -21.24 -8.13 -1.41
N GLN A 173 -22.19 -9.08 -1.39
CA GLN A 173 -22.10 -10.30 -2.16
C GLN A 173 -22.14 -10.03 -3.66
N ASP A 174 -23.09 -9.21 -4.15
CA ASP A 174 -23.21 -8.83 -5.55
C ASP A 174 -21.92 -8.14 -6.07
N LEU A 175 -21.39 -7.20 -5.30
CA LEU A 175 -20.12 -6.52 -5.62
C LEU A 175 -18.94 -7.51 -5.72
N ARG A 176 -18.93 -8.53 -4.84
CA ARG A 176 -17.91 -9.58 -4.89
C ARG A 176 -18.02 -10.41 -6.17
N GLU A 177 -19.22 -10.74 -6.60
CA GLU A 177 -19.45 -11.49 -7.84
C GLU A 177 -19.00 -10.69 -9.07
N ILE A 178 -19.29 -9.38 -9.12
CA ILE A 178 -18.82 -8.48 -10.18
C ILE A 178 -17.28 -8.47 -10.23
N TRP A 179 -16.64 -8.34 -9.08
CA TRP A 179 -15.17 -8.35 -8.99
C TRP A 179 -14.55 -9.68 -9.43
N MET A 180 -15.15 -10.80 -9.03
CA MET A 180 -14.70 -12.14 -9.43
C MET A 180 -14.93 -12.42 -10.91
N ALA A 181 -16.01 -11.90 -11.50
CA ALA A 181 -16.27 -12.01 -12.94
C ALA A 181 -15.20 -11.28 -13.78
N SER A 182 -14.77 -10.11 -13.34
CA SER A 182 -13.68 -9.36 -13.98
C SER A 182 -12.36 -10.14 -13.98
N ARG A 183 -12.03 -10.82 -12.88
CA ARG A 183 -10.81 -11.66 -12.78
C ARG A 183 -10.85 -12.87 -13.71
N ARG A 184 -12.01 -13.48 -13.94
CA ARG A 184 -12.14 -14.63 -14.86
C ARG A 184 -11.89 -14.24 -16.32
N ARG A 185 -12.22 -12.99 -16.72
CA ARG A 185 -11.93 -12.48 -18.09
C ARG A 185 -10.45 -12.15 -18.29
N SER A 186 -9.71 -11.86 -17.23
CA SER A 186 -8.28 -11.52 -17.28
C SER A 186 -7.37 -12.74 -17.10
N GLY A 187 -7.91 -13.96 -17.00
CA GLY A 187 -7.15 -15.19 -17.00
C GLY A 187 -6.46 -15.41 -18.35
N PRO A 188 -5.36 -16.20 -18.42
CA PRO A 188 -4.64 -16.43 -19.65
C PRO A 188 -5.62 -16.95 -20.71
N SER A 189 -5.67 -16.27 -21.87
CA SER A 189 -6.44 -16.71 -23.01
C SER A 189 -5.94 -18.10 -23.38
N MET A 190 -6.83 -19.09 -23.38
CA MET A 190 -6.57 -20.40 -23.96
C MET A 190 -6.47 -20.26 -25.49
N SER A 191 -5.39 -19.67 -25.99
CA SER A 191 -5.03 -19.73 -27.40
C SER A 191 -3.80 -20.59 -27.55
N SER A 192 -3.99 -21.88 -27.66
CA SER A 192 -3.29 -22.80 -28.56
C SER A 192 -3.75 -24.23 -28.32
N ARG A 193 -5.00 -24.53 -28.65
CA ARG A 193 -5.27 -25.90 -29.09
C ARG A 193 -4.75 -25.97 -30.51
N ARG A 194 -3.49 -26.37 -30.69
CA ARG A 194 -3.01 -26.90 -31.97
C ARG A 194 -3.87 -28.11 -32.28
N SER A 195 -4.71 -27.95 -33.31
CA SER A 195 -5.37 -29.05 -34.00
C SER A 195 -4.27 -29.97 -34.57
N THR A 196 -4.02 -31.09 -33.95
CA THR A 196 -3.37 -32.21 -34.60
C THR A 196 -4.43 -32.90 -35.43
N ALA A 197 -4.48 -32.55 -36.72
CA ALA A 197 -5.24 -33.33 -37.70
C ALA A 197 -4.66 -34.76 -37.76
N PRO A 198 -5.52 -35.79 -37.80
CA PRO A 198 -5.04 -37.15 -37.99
C PRO A 198 -4.51 -37.33 -39.43
N SER A 199 -3.29 -37.80 -39.55
CA SER A 199 -2.69 -38.22 -40.82
C SER A 199 -3.47 -39.40 -41.38
N THR A 200 -4.06 -39.23 -42.55
CA THR A 200 -4.67 -40.26 -43.41
C THR A 200 -3.57 -41.21 -43.89
N PRO A 201 -3.72 -42.55 -43.81
CA PRO A 201 -2.79 -43.44 -44.43
C PRO A 201 -3.06 -43.45 -45.95
N GLY A 202 -1.99 -43.27 -46.73
CA GLY A 202 -2.02 -43.38 -48.20
C GLY A 202 -2.23 -44.83 -48.68
N PRO A 203 -2.74 -44.99 -49.91
CA PRO A 203 -3.09 -46.30 -50.44
C PRO A 203 -1.82 -47.14 -50.78
N SER A 204 -1.84 -48.39 -50.36
CA SER A 204 -0.89 -49.45 -50.78
C SER A 204 -1.11 -49.74 -52.24
N SER A 205 -0.07 -49.63 -53.06
CA SER A 205 -0.02 -50.14 -54.42
C SER A 205 0.53 -51.58 -54.36
N ALA A 206 -0.26 -52.44 -55.01
CA ALA A 206 0.11 -53.82 -55.35
C ALA A 206 1.26 -53.87 -56.33
#